data_40ac3bb3faa5f8419e7d0dc64a596be9
#
_entry.id   40ac3bb3faa5f8419e7d0dc64a596be9
#
_cell.length_a   1.000
_cell.length_b   1.000
_cell.length_c   1.000
_cell.angle_alpha   90.00
_cell.angle_beta   90.00
_cell.angle_gamma   90.00
#
_symmetry.space_group_name_H-M   'P 1'
#
loop_
_entity.id
_entity.type
_entity.pdbx_description
1 polymer ?
#
loop_
_entity_poly.entity_id
_entity_poly.type
_entity_poly.pdbx_seq_one_letter_code
_entity_poly.pdbx_strand_id
1 'polypeptide(L)' 'MAVTHHCKNKTTAKAMAKRLRQRGNNVSYTKTKKGWSVSAWK' A
#
# COMPACT_ATOMS: atom_id res chain seq x y z
N MET A 1 2.33 3.57 -14.08
CA MET A 1 3.45 2.91 -13.42
C MET A 1 3.07 2.51 -12.01
N ALA A 2 3.54 1.34 -11.54
CA ALA A 2 3.27 0.91 -10.17
C ALA A 2 4.25 1.55 -9.19
N VAL A 3 3.74 1.91 -8.04
CA VAL A 3 4.55 2.46 -6.95
C VAL A 3 4.42 1.53 -5.74
N THR A 4 5.54 1.22 -5.10
CA THR A 4 5.55 0.35 -3.93
C THR A 4 6.06 1.13 -2.72
N HIS A 5 5.31 1.02 -1.61
CA HIS A 5 5.69 1.62 -0.33
C HIS A 5 5.84 0.53 0.72
N HIS A 6 6.82 0.68 1.59
CA HIS A 6 7.02 -0.25 2.70
C HIS A 6 6.48 0.35 3.99
N CYS A 7 5.72 -0.44 4.72
CA CYS A 7 5.11 -0.02 5.98
C CYS A 7 5.53 -0.97 7.10
N LYS A 8 5.56 -0.45 8.33
CA LYS A 8 5.96 -1.24 9.49
C LYS A 8 4.87 -2.18 9.98
N ASN A 9 3.61 -1.78 9.83
CA ASN A 9 2.49 -2.58 10.32
C ASN A 9 1.29 -2.48 9.36
N LYS A 10 0.32 -3.34 9.60
CA LYS A 10 -0.88 -3.42 8.78
C LYS A 10 -1.70 -2.13 8.82
N THR A 11 -1.81 -1.51 9.98
CA THR A 11 -2.60 -0.29 10.14
C THR A 11 -2.08 0.82 9.21
N THR A 12 -0.77 1.03 9.19
CA THR A 12 -0.14 2.01 8.32
C THR A 12 -0.35 1.65 6.85
N ALA A 13 -0.14 0.38 6.49
CA ALA A 13 -0.33 -0.09 5.13
C ALA A 13 -1.77 0.12 4.67
N LYS A 14 -2.73 -0.21 5.51
CA LYS A 14 -4.15 -0.06 5.22
C LYS A 14 -4.53 1.41 5.04
N ALA A 15 -4.02 2.29 5.90
CA ALA A 15 -4.28 3.71 5.81
C ALA A 15 -3.72 4.30 4.50
N MET A 16 -2.50 3.90 4.14
CA MET A 16 -1.88 4.35 2.90
C MET A 16 -2.64 3.82 1.68
N ALA A 17 -3.05 2.56 1.71
CA ALA A 17 -3.85 1.97 0.64
C ALA A 17 -5.14 2.74 0.43
N LYS A 18 -5.81 3.12 1.51
CA LYS A 18 -7.04 3.90 1.43
C LYS A 18 -6.81 5.26 0.78
N ARG A 19 -5.73 5.94 1.16
CA ARG A 19 -5.39 7.25 0.59
C ARG A 19 -5.13 7.16 -0.92
N LEU A 20 -4.32 6.18 -1.32
CA LEU A 20 -3.97 6.01 -2.73
C LEU A 20 -5.20 5.63 -3.55
N ARG A 21 -6.08 4.81 -2.98
CA ARG A 21 -7.32 4.43 -3.64
C ARG A 21 -8.24 5.63 -3.86
N GLN A 22 -8.28 6.56 -2.91
CA GLN A 22 -9.10 7.76 -3.04
C GLN A 22 -8.62 8.67 -4.17
N ARG A 23 -7.35 8.54 -4.57
CA ARG A 23 -6.79 9.29 -5.69
C ARG A 23 -7.10 8.64 -7.05
N GLY A 24 -7.79 7.52 -7.05
CA GLY A 24 -8.14 6.82 -8.28
C GLY A 24 -7.17 5.72 -8.68
N ASN A 25 -6.28 5.31 -7.78
CA ASN A 25 -5.34 4.23 -8.04
C ASN A 25 -5.94 2.89 -7.61
N ASN A 26 -5.50 1.82 -8.27
CA ASN A 26 -5.70 0.47 -7.77
C ASN A 26 -4.62 0.21 -6.73
N VAL A 27 -4.97 -0.45 -5.64
CA VAL A 27 -4.03 -0.66 -4.54
C VAL A 27 -4.07 -2.11 -4.09
N SER A 28 -2.92 -2.64 -3.77
CA SER A 28 -2.77 -3.97 -3.19
C SER A 28 -1.76 -3.90 -2.06
N TYR A 29 -1.97 -4.64 -0.98
CA TYR A 29 -0.99 -4.72 0.08
C TYR A 29 -0.72 -6.17 0.46
N THR A 30 0.53 -6.44 0.83
CA THR A 30 1.01 -7.79 1.11
C THR A 30 1.88 -7.77 2.36
N LYS A 31 1.76 -8.81 3.17
CA LYS A 31 2.62 -8.97 4.33
C LYS A 31 4.01 -9.41 3.88
N THR A 32 5.04 -8.77 4.43
CA THR A 32 6.43 -9.10 4.16
C THR A 32 7.16 -9.41 5.46
N LYS A 33 8.38 -9.91 5.34
CA LYS A 33 9.21 -10.21 6.52
C LYS A 33 9.53 -8.96 7.34
N LYS A 34 9.60 -7.80 6.69
CA LYS A 34 9.90 -6.53 7.35
C LYS A 34 8.66 -5.76 7.78
N GLY A 35 7.49 -6.30 7.52
CA GLY A 35 6.24 -5.63 7.83
C GLY A 35 5.23 -5.80 6.70
N TRP A 36 4.88 -4.70 6.04
CA TRP A 36 3.90 -4.72 4.96
C TRP A 36 4.39 -3.89 3.78
N SER A 37 3.98 -4.26 2.60
CA SER A 37 4.22 -3.46 1.42
C SER A 37 2.89 -3.11 0.75
N VAL A 38 2.79 -1.89 0.24
CA VAL A 38 1.61 -1.39 -0.45
C VAL A 38 2.02 -1.02 -1.87
N SER A 39 1.31 -1.57 -2.85
CA SER A 39 1.54 -1.27 -4.26
C SER A 39 0.33 -0.52 -4.81
N ALA A 40 0.58 0.49 -5.62
CA ALA A 40 -0.47 1.26 -6.26
C ALA A 40 -0.15 1.44 -7.74
N TRP A 41 -1.19 1.36 -8.58
CA TRP A 41 -1.06 1.55 -10.02
C TRP A 41 -2.38 2.08 -10.59
N LYS A 42 -2.31 2.64 -11.76
CA LYS A 42 -3.50 3.11 -12.47
C LYS A 42 -4.06 2.12 -13.47
#